data_42f718dffbb6736276237dfb30e88136
#
_entry.id   42f718dffbb6736276237dfb30e88136
#
_cell.length_a   1.000
_cell.length_b   1.000
_cell.length_c   1.000
_cell.angle_alpha   90.00
_cell.angle_beta   90.00
_cell.angle_gamma   90.00
#
_symmetry.space_group_name_H-M   'P 1'
#
loop_
_entity.id
_entity.type
_entity.pdbx_description
1 polymer ?
#
loop_
_entity_poly.entity_id
_entity_poly.type
_entity_poly.pdbx_seq_one_letter_code
_entity_poly.pdbx_strand_id
1 'polypeptide(L)'
;MKVIDLTHVIREGMPVYPGTEPPVFEPAGTYERDGYKETRISMFTHTGTHMDPPSHIFPNRTTLDAFPPDQFIGKALVIDCTDLNDGDPITMSCLSRYDDKVQKADFLLFYLGWDARWGTDAYFGDYPCIDDAVMDFILDGDYKGIGFDVIGLDPIDDAELPRHKRLFASKDIVNIENLCNLGLCGDDLFWFSCFPLKIADSDGSPIRAIAWF
;
A
#
# COMPACT_ATOMS: atom_id res chain seq x y z
N MET A 1 2.58 24.15 -5.97
CA MET A 1 2.73 22.77 -5.48
C MET A 1 1.35 22.32 -5.01
N LYS A 2 0.78 21.33 -5.66
CA LYS A 2 -0.45 20.64 -5.23
C LYS A 2 -0.02 19.37 -4.50
N VAL A 3 -0.59 19.08 -3.32
CA VAL A 3 -0.34 17.86 -2.56
C VAL A 3 -1.67 17.13 -2.37
N ILE A 4 -1.66 15.81 -2.62
CA ILE A 4 -2.80 14.92 -2.38
C ILE A 4 -2.38 13.92 -1.31
N ASP A 5 -3.19 13.78 -0.27
CA ASP A 5 -3.04 12.77 0.76
C ASP A 5 -3.64 11.45 0.28
N LEU A 6 -2.84 10.41 0.25
CA LEU A 6 -3.21 9.07 -0.22
C LEU A 6 -3.37 8.08 0.95
N THR A 7 -3.56 8.58 2.18
CA THR A 7 -3.50 7.80 3.40
C THR A 7 -4.83 7.82 4.16
N HIS A 8 -5.35 6.66 4.51
CA HIS A 8 -6.49 6.55 5.43
C HIS A 8 -6.10 6.94 6.86
N VAL A 9 -7.04 7.56 7.57
CA VAL A 9 -6.85 7.91 8.98
C VAL A 9 -6.88 6.65 9.84
N ILE A 10 -5.83 6.43 10.65
CA ILE A 10 -5.79 5.35 11.65
C ILE A 10 -6.67 5.76 12.83
N ARG A 11 -7.69 4.94 13.13
CA ARG A 11 -8.67 5.17 14.20
C ARG A 11 -9.25 3.87 14.72
N GLU A 12 -9.83 3.90 15.90
CA GLU A 12 -10.64 2.79 16.39
C GLU A 12 -11.78 2.45 15.42
N GLY A 13 -12.06 1.17 15.26
CA GLY A 13 -13.12 0.67 14.37
C GLY A 13 -12.85 0.83 12.86
N MET A 14 -11.62 1.18 12.47
CA MET A 14 -11.24 1.15 11.05
C MET A 14 -11.19 -0.29 10.51
N PRO A 15 -11.27 -0.50 9.19
CA PRO A 15 -11.02 -1.81 8.59
C PRO A 15 -9.62 -2.30 8.93
N VAL A 16 -9.51 -3.56 9.31
CA VAL A 16 -8.26 -4.30 9.51
C VAL A 16 -8.36 -5.64 8.79
N TYR A 17 -7.23 -6.26 8.49
CA TYR A 17 -7.25 -7.57 7.85
C TYR A 17 -8.05 -8.57 8.69
N PRO A 18 -8.93 -9.41 8.08
CA PRO A 18 -9.76 -10.35 8.82
C PRO A 18 -8.94 -11.27 9.74
N GLY A 19 -9.31 -11.31 11.02
CA GLY A 19 -8.61 -12.08 12.04
C GLY A 19 -7.54 -11.32 12.81
N THR A 20 -7.25 -10.05 12.45
CA THR A 20 -6.38 -9.17 13.24
C THR A 20 -7.18 -8.25 14.16
N GLU A 21 -6.55 -7.76 15.22
CA GLU A 21 -7.17 -6.84 16.17
C GLU A 21 -7.09 -5.39 15.65
N PRO A 22 -8.16 -4.59 15.81
CA PRO A 22 -8.12 -3.18 15.45
C PRO A 22 -7.15 -2.39 16.33
N PRO A 23 -6.68 -1.21 15.87
CA PRO A 23 -5.83 -0.35 16.70
C PRO A 23 -6.56 0.13 17.96
N VAL A 24 -5.82 0.18 19.09
CA VAL A 24 -6.31 0.64 20.39
C VAL A 24 -5.59 1.93 20.76
N PHE A 25 -6.35 2.93 21.21
CA PHE A 25 -5.87 4.23 21.64
C PHE A 25 -6.16 4.44 23.13
N GLU A 26 -5.13 4.51 23.94
CA GLU A 26 -5.23 4.71 25.39
C GLU A 26 -4.66 6.08 25.79
N PRO A 27 -5.38 6.88 26.62
CA PRO A 27 -4.84 8.13 27.10
C PRO A 27 -3.71 7.84 28.13
N ALA A 28 -2.47 8.17 27.77
CA ALA A 28 -1.31 8.11 28.67
C ALA A 28 -1.18 9.39 29.50
N GLY A 29 -1.48 10.56 28.90
CA GLY A 29 -1.57 11.86 29.56
C GLY A 29 -2.87 12.59 29.19
N THR A 30 -3.44 13.35 30.14
CA THR A 30 -4.62 14.20 29.89
C THR A 30 -4.37 15.64 30.31
N TYR A 31 -5.04 16.61 29.67
CA TYR A 31 -4.86 18.02 30.00
C TYR A 31 -5.21 18.31 31.48
N GLU A 32 -6.23 17.64 32.03
CA GLU A 32 -6.73 17.87 33.35
C GLU A 32 -5.76 17.34 34.44
N ARG A 33 -5.12 16.20 34.17
CA ARG A 33 -4.22 15.54 35.15
C ARG A 33 -2.76 16.01 34.99
N ASP A 34 -2.30 16.12 33.72
CA ASP A 34 -0.87 16.21 33.41
C ASP A 34 -0.49 17.55 32.73
N GLY A 35 -1.49 18.35 32.29
CA GLY A 35 -1.26 19.61 31.56
C GLY A 35 -0.90 19.42 30.10
N TYR A 36 -0.85 18.19 29.59
CA TYR A 36 -0.63 17.83 28.18
C TYR A 36 -1.43 16.58 27.83
N LYS A 37 -1.60 16.34 26.53
CA LYS A 37 -2.22 15.13 26.03
C LYS A 37 -1.15 14.20 25.42
N GLU A 38 -1.16 12.95 25.85
CA GLU A 38 -0.34 11.88 25.27
C GLU A 38 -1.18 10.64 25.07
N THR A 39 -0.98 9.95 23.94
CA THR A 39 -1.76 8.75 23.59
C THR A 39 -0.81 7.59 23.37
N ARG A 40 -1.06 6.47 24.05
CA ARG A 40 -0.46 5.18 23.71
C ARG A 40 -1.27 4.56 22.59
N ILE A 41 -0.58 4.07 21.54
CA ILE A 41 -1.20 3.36 20.41
C ILE A 41 -0.65 1.93 20.41
N SER A 42 -1.57 0.95 20.36
CA SER A 42 -1.25 -0.45 20.13
C SER A 42 -1.89 -0.87 18.81
N MET A 43 -1.10 -1.33 17.85
CA MET A 43 -1.57 -1.76 16.54
C MET A 43 -0.54 -2.69 15.89
N PHE A 44 -0.99 -3.47 14.91
CA PHE A 44 -0.09 -4.25 14.06
C PHE A 44 0.66 -3.35 13.07
N THR A 45 1.81 -3.81 12.61
CA THR A 45 2.62 -3.14 11.57
C THR A 45 1.87 -2.99 10.25
N HIS A 46 0.97 -3.92 9.92
CA HIS A 46 0.12 -3.92 8.73
C HIS A 46 -1.25 -3.29 9.01
N THR A 47 -1.26 -2.04 9.49
CA THR A 47 -2.50 -1.32 9.86
C THR A 47 -2.72 -0.11 8.98
N GLY A 48 -3.92 0.01 8.39
CA GLY A 48 -4.33 1.14 7.54
C GLY A 48 -3.54 1.21 6.25
N THR A 49 -3.26 2.41 5.76
CA THR A 49 -2.35 2.58 4.63
C THR A 49 -0.94 2.27 5.10
N HIS A 50 -0.39 1.17 4.63
CA HIS A 50 0.90 0.64 5.11
C HIS A 50 1.72 0.09 3.94
N MET A 51 2.95 -0.31 4.23
CA MET A 51 3.80 -1.00 3.26
C MET A 51 4.42 -2.25 3.86
N ASP A 52 4.68 -3.22 2.97
CA ASP A 52 5.33 -4.49 3.24
C ASP A 52 6.69 -4.53 2.54
N PRO A 53 7.76 -4.91 3.23
CA PRO A 53 9.04 -5.27 2.66
C PRO A 53 9.12 -6.78 2.38
N PRO A 54 10.17 -7.25 1.68
CA PRO A 54 10.41 -8.68 1.48
C PRO A 54 10.50 -9.51 2.77
N SER A 55 10.91 -8.91 3.89
CA SER A 55 10.97 -9.58 5.21
C SER A 55 9.59 -9.95 5.77
N HIS A 56 8.50 -9.36 5.25
CA HIS A 56 7.14 -9.77 5.61
C HIS A 56 6.89 -11.26 5.31
N ILE A 57 7.46 -11.77 4.21
CA ILE A 57 7.26 -13.16 3.78
C ILE A 57 8.51 -14.04 4.04
N PHE A 58 9.70 -13.45 3.96
CA PHE A 58 10.95 -14.21 4.01
C PHE A 58 11.88 -13.70 5.12
N PRO A 59 12.19 -14.51 6.14
CA PRO A 59 12.86 -14.06 7.37
C PRO A 59 14.31 -13.53 7.16
N ASN A 60 14.91 -13.80 6.02
CA ASN A 60 16.29 -13.36 5.71
C ASN A 60 16.33 -12.33 4.57
N ARG A 61 15.20 -11.70 4.27
CA ARG A 61 15.10 -10.66 3.24
C ARG A 61 15.12 -9.27 3.90
N THR A 62 15.19 -8.26 3.05
CA THR A 62 15.33 -6.85 3.44
C THR A 62 14.15 -6.37 4.28
N THR A 63 14.43 -5.81 5.44
CA THR A 63 13.49 -5.14 6.35
C THR A 63 13.32 -3.66 5.99
N LEU A 64 12.25 -2.99 6.45
CA LEU A 64 12.02 -1.58 6.10
C LEU A 64 13.13 -0.63 6.58
N ASP A 65 13.69 -0.88 7.75
CA ASP A 65 14.77 -0.05 8.31
C ASP A 65 16.12 -0.21 7.60
N ALA A 66 16.28 -1.30 6.84
CA ALA A 66 17.48 -1.57 6.03
C ALA A 66 17.45 -0.89 4.65
N PHE A 67 16.28 -0.52 4.13
CA PHE A 67 16.19 0.22 2.88
C PHE A 67 16.79 1.63 3.00
N PRO A 68 17.46 2.14 1.95
CA PRO A 68 17.89 3.53 1.92
C PRO A 68 16.67 4.47 1.76
N PRO A 69 16.73 5.73 2.24
CA PRO A 69 15.57 6.64 2.21
C PRO A 69 15.03 6.95 0.81
N ASP A 70 15.86 6.89 -0.22
CA ASP A 70 15.46 7.11 -1.61
C ASP A 70 14.60 5.97 -2.19
N GLN A 71 14.53 4.81 -1.51
CA GLN A 71 13.56 3.77 -1.81
C GLN A 71 12.11 4.26 -1.72
N PHE A 72 11.82 5.17 -0.80
CA PHE A 72 10.47 5.61 -0.44
C PHE A 72 10.02 6.90 -1.14
N ILE A 73 10.76 7.37 -2.14
CA ILE A 73 10.44 8.55 -2.92
C ILE A 73 10.80 8.35 -4.40
N GLY A 74 9.94 8.80 -5.30
CA GLY A 74 10.19 8.71 -6.73
C GLY A 74 9.01 9.18 -7.57
N LYS A 75 9.07 8.89 -8.86
CA LYS A 75 7.96 9.12 -9.78
C LYS A 75 6.96 7.98 -9.68
N ALA A 76 5.69 8.31 -9.50
CA ALA A 76 4.61 7.32 -9.55
C ALA A 76 3.70 7.56 -10.76
N LEU A 77 3.04 6.48 -11.16
CA LEU A 77 1.98 6.47 -12.15
C LEU A 77 0.77 5.73 -11.58
N VAL A 78 -0.40 6.34 -11.66
CA VAL A 78 -1.66 5.64 -11.37
C VAL A 78 -2.09 4.85 -12.60
N ILE A 79 -2.34 3.57 -12.40
CA ILE A 79 -2.93 2.67 -13.39
C ILE A 79 -4.42 2.56 -13.08
N ASP A 80 -5.24 3.22 -13.85
CA ASP A 80 -6.70 3.20 -13.67
C ASP A 80 -7.27 1.85 -14.12
N CYS A 81 -7.82 1.12 -13.17
CA CYS A 81 -8.46 -0.19 -13.31
C CYS A 81 -9.92 -0.15 -12.87
N THR A 82 -10.53 1.04 -12.78
CA THR A 82 -11.92 1.22 -12.29
C THR A 82 -12.99 0.65 -13.20
N ASP A 83 -12.63 0.26 -14.43
CA ASP A 83 -13.50 -0.43 -15.38
C ASP A 83 -13.59 -1.95 -15.15
N LEU A 84 -12.81 -2.51 -14.24
CA LEU A 84 -12.88 -3.91 -13.84
C LEU A 84 -14.05 -4.17 -12.88
N ASN A 85 -14.65 -5.35 -12.99
CA ASN A 85 -15.64 -5.83 -12.02
C ASN A 85 -14.95 -6.56 -10.85
N ASP A 86 -15.71 -6.80 -9.79
CA ASP A 86 -15.27 -7.63 -8.66
C ASP A 86 -14.81 -9.00 -9.18
N GLY A 87 -13.61 -9.44 -8.78
CA GLY A 87 -12.99 -10.70 -9.19
C GLY A 87 -12.30 -10.71 -10.56
N ASP A 88 -12.44 -9.66 -11.38
CA ASP A 88 -11.72 -9.58 -12.65
C ASP A 88 -10.19 -9.47 -12.40
N PRO A 89 -9.34 -10.09 -13.23
CA PRO A 89 -7.89 -9.92 -13.09
C PRO A 89 -7.43 -8.55 -13.63
N ILE A 90 -6.47 -7.92 -12.94
CA ILE A 90 -5.71 -6.81 -13.50
C ILE A 90 -4.70 -7.39 -14.48
N THR A 91 -4.86 -7.05 -15.77
CA THR A 91 -4.06 -7.61 -16.87
C THR A 91 -3.18 -6.56 -17.52
N MET A 92 -2.29 -6.97 -18.42
CA MET A 92 -1.45 -6.07 -19.21
C MET A 92 -2.24 -5.05 -20.02
N SER A 93 -3.53 -5.28 -20.28
CA SER A 93 -4.38 -4.30 -20.96
C SER A 93 -4.57 -3.01 -20.15
N CYS A 94 -4.54 -3.08 -18.83
CA CYS A 94 -4.60 -1.90 -17.96
C CYS A 94 -3.33 -1.04 -18.12
N LEU A 95 -2.17 -1.67 -18.16
CA LEU A 95 -0.87 -0.98 -18.25
C LEU A 95 -0.62 -0.42 -19.66
N SER A 96 -1.07 -1.11 -20.72
CA SER A 96 -0.82 -0.73 -22.12
C SER A 96 -1.43 0.62 -22.51
N ARG A 97 -2.33 1.17 -21.69
CA ARG A 97 -2.95 2.50 -21.90
C ARG A 97 -1.97 3.65 -21.64
N TYR A 98 -0.85 3.39 -20.97
CA TYR A 98 0.07 4.42 -20.45
C TYR A 98 1.40 4.52 -21.22
N ASP A 99 1.55 3.78 -22.34
CA ASP A 99 2.71 3.82 -23.24
C ASP A 99 4.04 3.69 -22.44
N ASP A 100 4.97 4.63 -22.70
CA ASP A 100 6.29 4.65 -22.06
C ASP A 100 6.30 5.23 -20.63
N LYS A 101 5.18 5.79 -20.15
CA LYS A 101 5.07 6.32 -18.78
C LYS A 101 5.28 5.21 -17.75
N VAL A 102 4.76 4.01 -18.01
CA VAL A 102 4.90 2.85 -17.13
C VAL A 102 6.38 2.55 -16.86
N GLN A 103 7.21 2.58 -17.91
CA GLN A 103 8.65 2.29 -17.78
C GLN A 103 9.47 3.42 -17.14
N LYS A 104 8.89 4.64 -17.03
CA LYS A 104 9.54 5.81 -16.44
C LYS A 104 9.15 6.02 -14.97
N ALA A 105 8.21 5.22 -14.46
CA ALA A 105 7.76 5.27 -13.08
C ALA A 105 8.70 4.46 -12.17
N ASP A 106 8.94 4.99 -10.97
CA ASP A 106 9.54 4.24 -9.86
C ASP A 106 8.46 3.43 -9.09
N PHE A 107 7.21 3.89 -9.13
CA PHE A 107 6.07 3.25 -8.47
C PHE A 107 4.88 3.09 -9.43
N LEU A 108 4.24 1.92 -9.43
CA LEU A 108 2.97 1.67 -10.09
C LEU A 108 1.87 1.58 -9.05
N LEU A 109 0.87 2.48 -9.12
CA LEU A 109 -0.24 2.54 -8.17
C LEU A 109 -1.53 2.15 -8.88
N PHE A 110 -2.06 0.98 -8.57
CA PHE A 110 -3.26 0.44 -9.19
C PHE A 110 -4.51 0.99 -8.49
N TYR A 111 -5.32 1.72 -9.25
CA TYR A 111 -6.53 2.36 -8.77
C TYR A 111 -7.76 1.56 -9.20
N LEU A 112 -8.45 0.97 -8.25
CA LEU A 112 -9.65 0.17 -8.43
C LEU A 112 -10.93 0.91 -8.03
N GLY A 113 -10.80 2.11 -7.43
CA GLY A 113 -11.93 2.83 -6.82
C GLY A 113 -12.44 2.13 -5.55
N TRP A 114 -11.65 1.19 -5.02
CA TRP A 114 -12.03 0.36 -3.88
C TRP A 114 -12.02 1.13 -2.56
N ASP A 115 -11.24 2.18 -2.47
CA ASP A 115 -11.19 3.10 -1.33
C ASP A 115 -12.57 3.72 -1.01
N ALA A 116 -13.48 3.83 -1.99
CA ALA A 116 -14.85 4.24 -1.78
C ALA A 116 -15.67 3.26 -0.91
N ARG A 117 -15.24 1.99 -0.80
CA ARG A 117 -15.86 0.96 0.03
C ARG A 117 -15.29 0.92 1.46
N TRP A 118 -14.25 1.73 1.76
CA TRP A 118 -13.59 1.76 3.06
C TRP A 118 -14.57 1.94 4.23
N GLY A 119 -14.49 1.07 5.23
CA GLY A 119 -15.38 1.08 6.39
C GLY A 119 -16.72 0.37 6.18
N THR A 120 -16.92 -0.34 5.07
CA THR A 120 -18.07 -1.21 4.82
C THR A 120 -17.64 -2.66 4.64
N ASP A 121 -18.57 -3.61 4.79
CA ASP A 121 -18.30 -5.04 4.56
C ASP A 121 -17.87 -5.30 3.10
N ALA A 122 -18.32 -4.49 2.16
CA ALA A 122 -17.94 -4.60 0.74
C ALA A 122 -16.45 -4.34 0.49
N TYR A 123 -15.75 -3.71 1.42
CA TYR A 123 -14.30 -3.50 1.34
C TYR A 123 -13.52 -4.83 1.37
N PHE A 124 -14.06 -5.83 2.05
CA PHE A 124 -13.50 -7.19 2.15
C PHE A 124 -14.00 -8.13 1.05
N GLY A 125 -14.55 -7.57 -0.03
CA GLY A 125 -15.05 -8.33 -1.17
C GLY A 125 -13.95 -8.85 -2.09
N ASP A 126 -14.37 -9.38 -3.23
CA ASP A 126 -13.51 -9.99 -4.25
C ASP A 126 -12.88 -8.90 -5.15
N TYR A 127 -11.87 -8.20 -4.61
CA TYR A 127 -11.19 -7.14 -5.34
C TYR A 127 -10.29 -7.69 -6.46
N PRO A 128 -10.16 -6.97 -7.58
CA PRO A 128 -9.26 -7.32 -8.66
C PRO A 128 -7.80 -7.44 -8.19
N CYS A 129 -7.15 -8.54 -8.58
CA CYS A 129 -5.73 -8.79 -8.30
C CYS A 129 -4.93 -8.86 -9.60
N ILE A 130 -3.64 -8.54 -9.55
CA ILE A 130 -2.76 -8.64 -10.72
C ILE A 130 -2.62 -10.09 -11.17
N ASP A 131 -2.62 -10.30 -12.49
CA ASP A 131 -2.35 -11.59 -13.10
C ASP A 131 -0.85 -11.89 -13.20
N ASP A 132 -0.51 -13.09 -13.66
CA ASP A 132 0.86 -13.53 -13.82
C ASP A 132 1.67 -12.67 -14.79
N ALA A 133 1.03 -12.18 -15.86
CA ALA A 133 1.72 -11.37 -16.87
C ALA A 133 2.09 -9.98 -16.32
N VAL A 134 1.20 -9.36 -15.52
CA VAL A 134 1.49 -8.10 -14.82
C VAL A 134 2.58 -8.32 -13.77
N MET A 135 2.53 -9.42 -13.02
CA MET A 135 3.57 -9.76 -12.06
C MET A 135 4.93 -9.93 -12.74
N ASP A 136 5.01 -10.64 -13.86
CA ASP A 136 6.25 -10.79 -14.65
C ASP A 136 6.77 -9.43 -15.12
N PHE A 137 5.89 -8.58 -15.63
CA PHE A 137 6.25 -7.23 -16.05
C PHE A 137 6.85 -6.40 -14.90
N ILE A 138 6.26 -6.47 -13.69
CA ILE A 138 6.78 -5.78 -12.50
C ILE A 138 8.15 -6.35 -12.11
N LEU A 139 8.29 -7.67 -12.16
CA LEU A 139 9.55 -8.35 -11.81
C LEU A 139 10.68 -8.07 -12.81
N ASP A 140 10.36 -7.87 -14.08
CA ASP A 140 11.33 -7.52 -15.12
C ASP A 140 11.70 -6.02 -15.12
N GLY A 141 10.83 -5.14 -14.60
CA GLY A 141 11.05 -3.69 -14.50
C GLY A 141 11.95 -3.30 -13.34
N ASP A 142 12.33 -2.03 -13.24
CA ASP A 142 13.15 -1.47 -12.15
C ASP A 142 12.29 -0.58 -11.24
N TYR A 143 11.26 -1.18 -10.64
CA TYR A 143 10.33 -0.50 -9.76
C TYR A 143 10.79 -0.55 -8.31
N LYS A 144 10.65 0.56 -7.59
CA LYS A 144 10.86 0.66 -6.14
C LYS A 144 9.68 0.09 -5.36
N GLY A 145 8.46 0.21 -5.90
CA GLY A 145 7.26 -0.27 -5.24
C GLY A 145 6.06 -0.37 -6.15
N ILE A 146 5.08 -1.13 -5.67
CA ILE A 146 3.72 -1.16 -6.21
C ILE A 146 2.74 -0.78 -5.11
N GLY A 147 1.55 -0.33 -5.47
CA GLY A 147 0.54 0.03 -4.48
C GLY A 147 -0.88 -0.13 -4.98
N PHE A 148 -1.82 -0.32 -4.04
CA PHE A 148 -3.23 -0.60 -4.31
C PHE A 148 -4.14 0.13 -3.31
N ASP A 149 -5.36 0.42 -3.73
CA ASP A 149 -6.43 0.92 -2.86
C ASP A 149 -7.29 -0.20 -2.25
N VAL A 150 -6.73 -1.42 -2.16
CA VAL A 150 -7.33 -2.61 -1.53
C VAL A 150 -6.53 -3.09 -0.34
N ILE A 151 -7.07 -4.05 0.43
CA ILE A 151 -6.51 -4.51 1.70
C ILE A 151 -5.36 -5.51 1.55
N GLY A 152 -5.09 -6.01 0.35
CA GLY A 152 -4.04 -7.01 0.12
C GLY A 152 -3.67 -7.16 -1.34
N LEU A 153 -2.44 -7.60 -1.61
CA LEU A 153 -1.96 -7.97 -2.95
C LEU A 153 -2.57 -9.30 -3.42
N ASP A 154 -2.86 -10.20 -2.49
CA ASP A 154 -3.54 -11.48 -2.72
C ASP A 154 -5.00 -11.41 -2.29
N PRO A 155 -5.92 -12.25 -2.84
CA PRO A 155 -7.28 -12.37 -2.33
C PRO A 155 -7.30 -12.73 -0.83
N ILE A 156 -8.28 -12.19 -0.09
CA ILE A 156 -8.38 -12.40 1.37
C ILE A 156 -8.51 -13.89 1.75
N ASP A 157 -9.13 -14.69 0.91
CA ASP A 157 -9.34 -16.11 1.13
C ASP A 157 -8.15 -16.99 0.71
N ASP A 158 -7.11 -16.41 0.09
CA ASP A 158 -5.89 -17.13 -0.29
C ASP A 158 -4.80 -16.97 0.78
N ALA A 159 -4.87 -17.82 1.81
CA ALA A 159 -3.89 -17.83 2.90
C ALA A 159 -2.46 -18.21 2.48
N GLU A 160 -2.26 -18.71 1.25
CA GLU A 160 -0.94 -19.06 0.74
C GLU A 160 -0.12 -17.86 0.26
N LEU A 161 -0.76 -16.69 0.06
CA LEU A 161 -0.12 -15.44 -0.37
C LEU A 161 0.81 -15.59 -1.59
N PRO A 162 0.36 -16.20 -2.70
CA PRO A 162 1.24 -16.55 -3.81
C PRO A 162 1.86 -15.33 -4.50
N ARG A 163 1.13 -14.20 -4.60
CA ARG A 163 1.62 -12.96 -5.21
C ARG A 163 2.66 -12.29 -4.35
N HIS A 164 2.43 -12.18 -3.04
CA HIS A 164 3.46 -11.71 -2.09
C HIS A 164 4.71 -12.56 -2.16
N LYS A 165 4.56 -13.89 -2.11
CA LYS A 165 5.71 -14.81 -2.20
C LYS A 165 6.48 -14.61 -3.50
N ARG A 166 5.79 -14.48 -4.64
CA ARG A 166 6.43 -14.29 -5.94
C ARG A 166 7.16 -12.94 -6.03
N LEU A 167 6.51 -11.87 -5.61
CA LEU A 167 7.09 -10.53 -5.61
C LEU A 167 8.36 -10.48 -4.77
N PHE A 168 8.28 -10.90 -3.52
CA PHE A 168 9.34 -10.74 -2.54
C PHE A 168 10.45 -11.80 -2.63
N ALA A 169 10.22 -12.94 -3.29
CA ALA A 169 11.28 -13.90 -3.57
C ALA A 169 12.34 -13.36 -4.52
N SER A 170 11.94 -12.51 -5.47
CA SER A 170 12.77 -12.10 -6.60
C SER A 170 13.37 -10.70 -6.45
N LYS A 171 12.71 -9.78 -5.76
CA LYS A 171 13.11 -8.36 -5.69
C LYS A 171 13.09 -7.79 -4.28
N ASP A 172 13.95 -6.78 -4.06
CA ASP A 172 13.85 -5.87 -2.93
C ASP A 172 12.98 -4.68 -3.36
N ILE A 173 11.68 -4.85 -3.28
CA ILE A 173 10.61 -3.92 -3.65
C ILE A 173 9.65 -3.78 -2.48
N VAL A 174 8.89 -2.70 -2.39
CA VAL A 174 7.83 -2.56 -1.40
C VAL A 174 6.45 -2.74 -2.04
N ASN A 175 5.54 -3.40 -1.30
CA ASN A 175 4.11 -3.44 -1.61
C ASN A 175 3.38 -2.45 -0.70
N ILE A 176 2.46 -1.65 -1.23
CA ILE A 176 1.71 -0.64 -0.47
C ILE A 176 0.22 -0.95 -0.58
N GLU A 177 -0.44 -1.07 0.55
CA GLU A 177 -1.85 -1.46 0.64
C GLU A 177 -2.70 -0.37 1.28
N ASN A 178 -4.00 -0.41 1.01
CA ASN A 178 -4.98 0.53 1.52
C ASN A 178 -4.65 2.00 1.17
N LEU A 179 -4.22 2.28 -0.04
CA LEU A 179 -4.15 3.65 -0.54
C LEU A 179 -5.55 4.24 -0.71
N CYS A 180 -5.68 5.55 -0.71
CA CYS A 180 -6.93 6.24 -1.03
C CYS A 180 -6.69 7.44 -1.95
N ASN A 181 -7.76 8.01 -2.51
CA ASN A 181 -7.72 9.20 -3.34
C ASN A 181 -6.85 9.09 -4.61
N LEU A 182 -6.49 7.90 -5.07
CA LEU A 182 -5.66 7.70 -6.26
C LEU A 182 -6.27 8.35 -7.51
N GLY A 183 -7.60 8.35 -7.65
CA GLY A 183 -8.30 9.00 -8.76
C GLY A 183 -8.10 10.52 -8.86
N LEU A 184 -7.54 11.18 -7.82
CA LEU A 184 -7.24 12.62 -7.85
C LEU A 184 -5.87 12.93 -8.46
N CYS A 185 -5.03 11.91 -8.72
CA CYS A 185 -3.66 12.07 -9.20
C CYS A 185 -3.58 12.29 -10.72
N GLY A 186 -4.60 11.86 -11.48
CA GLY A 186 -4.58 11.90 -12.94
C GLY A 186 -3.74 10.77 -13.56
N ASP A 187 -3.46 10.89 -14.85
CA ASP A 187 -2.85 9.87 -15.71
C ASP A 187 -1.41 10.19 -16.16
N ASP A 188 -0.79 11.20 -15.55
CA ASP A 188 0.60 11.56 -15.78
C ASP A 188 1.50 11.19 -14.60
N LEU A 189 2.82 11.14 -14.85
CA LEU A 189 3.81 10.94 -13.80
C LEU A 189 3.81 12.11 -12.81
N PHE A 190 3.81 11.77 -11.52
CA PHE A 190 3.91 12.74 -10.42
C PHE A 190 4.97 12.31 -9.41
N TRP A 191 5.34 13.19 -8.50
CA TRP A 191 6.19 12.82 -7.39
C TRP A 191 5.38 12.14 -6.30
N PHE A 192 5.89 11.03 -5.79
CA PHE A 192 5.28 10.21 -4.75
C PHE A 192 6.27 10.02 -3.59
N SER A 193 5.75 10.03 -2.37
CA SER A 193 6.51 9.74 -1.16
C SER A 193 5.68 8.87 -0.21
N CYS A 194 6.31 7.83 0.36
CA CYS A 194 5.64 6.82 1.19
C CYS A 194 6.53 6.36 2.36
N PHE A 195 7.11 7.28 3.12
CA PHE A 195 8.06 6.94 4.17
C PHE A 195 7.43 6.13 5.31
N PRO A 196 7.98 4.95 5.66
CA PRO A 196 7.60 4.18 6.84
C PRO A 196 8.21 4.76 8.11
N LEU A 197 7.72 4.31 9.27
CA LEU A 197 8.46 4.47 10.52
C LEU A 197 9.73 3.61 10.46
N LYS A 198 10.85 4.16 10.94
CA LYS A 198 12.11 3.41 11.01
C LYS A 198 12.17 2.54 12.26
N ILE A 199 11.41 1.46 12.25
CA ILE A 199 11.37 0.47 13.33
C ILE A 199 12.40 -0.61 13.01
N ALA A 200 13.20 -1.01 14.01
CA ALA A 200 14.21 -2.06 13.82
C ALA A 200 13.56 -3.38 13.44
N ASP A 201 14.15 -4.07 12.47
CA ASP A 201 13.70 -5.38 11.94
C ASP A 201 12.23 -5.38 11.47
N SER A 202 11.75 -4.26 10.95
CA SER A 202 10.33 -4.09 10.62
C SER A 202 9.91 -4.93 9.41
N ASP A 203 8.88 -5.74 9.60
CA ASP A 203 8.17 -6.54 8.62
C ASP A 203 7.06 -5.78 7.90
N GLY A 204 6.73 -4.59 8.36
CA GLY A 204 5.71 -3.70 7.82
C GLY A 204 5.67 -2.39 8.59
N SER A 205 5.01 -1.38 8.05
CA SER A 205 4.79 -0.11 8.74
C SER A 205 3.64 0.67 8.15
N PRO A 206 2.77 1.27 8.97
CA PRO A 206 1.93 2.37 8.52
C PRO A 206 2.77 3.49 7.91
N ILE A 207 2.25 4.13 6.86
CA ILE A 207 2.92 5.20 6.14
C ILE A 207 2.03 6.43 6.02
N ARG A 208 2.64 7.59 5.74
CA ARG A 208 1.93 8.72 5.15
C ARG A 208 2.29 8.81 3.68
N ALA A 209 1.45 8.24 2.83
CA ALA A 209 1.60 8.30 1.38
C ALA A 209 1.05 9.62 0.84
N ILE A 210 1.81 10.32 0.02
CA ILE A 210 1.41 11.58 -0.61
C ILE A 210 1.84 11.64 -2.07
N ALA A 211 0.98 12.22 -2.91
CA ALA A 211 1.32 12.68 -4.25
C ALA A 211 1.53 14.19 -4.25
N TRP A 212 2.51 14.69 -5.03
CA TRP A 212 2.76 16.12 -5.17
C TRP A 212 3.23 16.51 -6.58
N PHE A 213 2.82 17.73 -7.02
CA PHE A 213 2.93 18.26 -8.38
C PHE A 213 3.58 19.64 -8.41
#